data_50b307fafca746588a55df90a33eec37
#
_entry.id   50b307fafca746588a55df90a33eec37
#
_cell.length_a   1.000
_cell.length_b   1.000
_cell.length_c   1.000
_cell.angle_alpha   90.00
_cell.angle_beta   90.00
_cell.angle_gamma   90.00
#
_symmetry.space_group_name_H-M   'P 1'
#
loop_
_entity.id
_entity.type
_entity.pdbx_description
1 polymer ?
#
loop_
_entity_poly.entity_id
_entity_poly.type
_entity_poly.pdbx_seq_one_letter_code
_entity_poly.pdbx_strand_id
1 'polypeptide(L)'
;MESKSKLTFSKVVERFSYGCGDFGCNIIYTAMSAFLLFYYTDYAKVSALAVGTIMMVSRIFDGISDIIMGVIVDRTKSRFGKARPWLLRMCIPFAISGILLFSVPTSWAATPKLVYVFITYNLVSTVIYTAINVPYSALNALMTQDPYERSVLSIFRNLLATAGTLIINTFTLPLVEKFGNDASAWTKTFCVFGLVAVAAFLINFFGTKERVKPASAGEDGKVEDVPFKEGLKALFKNKYWIMMTGMLALFFLMYSVNGGATVYYAKDILGDRNLVSTINGIFNVVQILAMFFIAMLVKRLGKKNVFAIGLVLDIIGMLLLNFVGGSMAGIVVSSVIRGIGNACGGATMWAMVSDTIDYGEWKTGYRTEGLVNSACSFGYKIGNGIGSALLGMILEIGGYVGDAAVQSASALRSIEVCFVWIPIAVYVCGLIIMKFWKLDKEFPQIIADLKARQTK
;
A
#
# COMPACT_ATOMS: atom_id res chain seq x y z
N MET A 1 5.87 -3.95 -38.65
CA MET A 1 6.84 -2.84 -38.55
C MET A 1 6.46 -1.98 -37.35
N GLU A 2 7.07 -2.24 -36.21
CA GLU A 2 6.86 -1.46 -35.00
C GLU A 2 7.50 -0.09 -35.15
N SER A 3 6.69 0.94 -35.22
CA SER A 3 7.13 2.32 -35.10
C SER A 3 7.76 2.47 -33.69
N LYS A 4 9.10 2.44 -33.60
CA LYS A 4 9.85 2.89 -32.43
C LYS A 4 9.50 4.36 -32.20
N SER A 5 8.47 4.62 -31.41
CA SER A 5 8.09 5.95 -30.96
C SER A 5 9.30 6.57 -30.26
N LYS A 6 9.96 7.54 -30.95
CA LYS A 6 11.08 8.29 -30.35
C LYS A 6 10.63 8.86 -29.01
N LEU A 7 11.45 8.62 -27.97
CA LEU A 7 11.22 9.16 -26.64
C LEU A 7 11.30 10.69 -26.73
N THR A 8 10.14 11.35 -26.82
CA THR A 8 10.06 12.81 -26.85
C THR A 8 10.05 13.30 -25.41
N PHE A 9 10.78 14.36 -25.09
CA PHE A 9 10.82 14.99 -23.76
C PHE A 9 9.41 15.22 -23.18
N SER A 10 8.45 15.62 -24.02
CA SER A 10 7.04 15.78 -23.63
C SER A 10 6.41 14.49 -23.08
N LYS A 11 6.73 13.31 -23.63
CA LYS A 11 6.23 12.02 -23.12
C LYS A 11 6.83 11.67 -21.75
N VAL A 12 8.11 11.97 -21.54
CA VAL A 12 8.75 11.73 -20.23
C VAL A 12 8.13 12.63 -19.17
N VAL A 13 7.89 13.89 -19.48
CA VAL A 13 7.21 14.84 -18.58
C VAL A 13 5.79 14.36 -18.27
N GLU A 14 5.03 13.87 -19.23
CA GLU A 14 3.69 13.35 -19.01
C GLU A 14 3.68 12.11 -18.09
N ARG A 15 4.62 11.16 -18.31
CA ARG A 15 4.78 9.96 -17.49
C ARG A 15 5.16 10.31 -16.03
N PHE A 16 6.11 11.24 -15.88
CA PHE A 16 6.50 11.77 -14.57
C PHE A 16 5.30 12.45 -13.88
N SER A 17 4.60 13.31 -14.60
CA SER A 17 3.42 14.00 -14.08
C SER A 17 2.32 13.03 -13.67
N TYR A 18 2.12 11.94 -14.42
CA TYR A 18 1.21 10.88 -14.00
C TYR A 18 1.64 10.26 -12.66
N GLY A 19 2.91 9.93 -12.49
CA GLY A 19 3.42 9.37 -11.24
C GLY A 19 3.30 10.31 -10.03
N CYS A 20 3.33 11.65 -10.25
CA CYS A 20 3.13 12.64 -9.18
C CYS A 20 1.78 12.50 -8.47
N GLY A 21 0.75 11.93 -9.11
CA GLY A 21 -0.52 11.65 -8.45
C GLY A 21 -0.38 10.63 -7.31
N ASP A 22 0.34 9.55 -7.55
CA ASP A 22 0.56 8.53 -6.50
C ASP A 22 1.57 8.97 -5.44
N PHE A 23 2.55 9.79 -5.82
CA PHE A 23 3.42 10.49 -4.89
C PHE A 23 2.60 11.32 -3.89
N GLY A 24 1.67 12.16 -4.36
CA GLY A 24 0.80 12.96 -3.51
C GLY A 24 -0.10 12.11 -2.61
N CYS A 25 -0.67 11.01 -3.14
CA CYS A 25 -1.43 10.05 -2.35
C CYS A 25 -0.60 9.45 -1.22
N ASN A 26 0.63 9.01 -1.52
CA ASN A 26 1.49 8.33 -0.55
C ASN A 26 2.02 9.24 0.55
N ILE A 27 2.12 10.54 0.35
CA ILE A 27 2.50 11.49 1.41
C ILE A 27 1.59 11.36 2.62
N ILE A 28 0.27 11.33 2.45
CA ILE A 28 -0.66 11.22 3.58
C ILE A 28 -0.90 9.75 3.95
N TYR A 29 -1.03 8.85 2.97
CA TYR A 29 -1.30 7.44 3.23
C TYR A 29 -0.17 6.76 4.03
N THR A 30 1.09 7.01 3.68
CA THR A 30 2.25 6.48 4.41
C THR A 30 2.30 7.03 5.83
N ALA A 31 2.03 8.33 6.00
CA ALA A 31 1.99 8.95 7.32
C ALA A 31 0.90 8.35 8.21
N MET A 32 -0.29 8.08 7.65
CA MET A 32 -1.36 7.38 8.36
C MET A 32 -0.95 5.98 8.80
N SER A 33 -0.25 5.26 7.94
CA SER A 33 0.14 3.88 8.22
C SER A 33 1.30 3.78 9.24
N ALA A 34 2.27 4.71 9.17
CA ALA A 34 3.49 4.64 9.96
C ALA A 34 3.45 5.44 11.27
N PHE A 35 2.78 6.58 11.27
CA PHE A 35 2.92 7.53 12.38
C PHE A 35 1.60 7.87 13.09
N LEU A 36 0.45 7.56 12.51
CA LEU A 36 -0.82 8.06 13.05
C LEU A 36 -1.13 7.47 14.43
N LEU A 37 -0.96 6.16 14.60
CA LEU A 37 -1.17 5.52 15.91
C LEU A 37 -0.23 6.12 16.95
N PHE A 38 1.06 6.29 16.61
CA PHE A 38 2.05 6.91 17.47
C PHE A 38 1.67 8.35 17.87
N TYR A 39 1.24 9.18 16.91
CA TYR A 39 0.74 10.53 17.21
C TYR A 39 -0.44 10.50 18.18
N TYR A 40 -1.38 9.59 17.96
CA TYR A 40 -2.58 9.51 18.79
C TYR A 40 -2.29 9.03 20.21
N THR A 41 -1.37 8.07 20.38
CA THR A 41 -1.02 7.54 21.71
C THR A 41 -0.11 8.50 22.48
N ASP A 42 0.96 8.98 21.84
CA ASP A 42 2.02 9.72 22.52
C ASP A 42 1.75 11.21 22.65
N TYR A 43 1.05 11.83 21.67
CA TYR A 43 0.79 13.27 21.67
C TYR A 43 -0.67 13.61 21.96
N ALA A 44 -1.62 12.92 21.36
CA ALA A 44 -3.05 13.20 21.56
C ALA A 44 -3.63 12.47 22.80
N LYS A 45 -2.91 11.52 23.39
CA LYS A 45 -3.30 10.74 24.58
C LYS A 45 -4.62 9.99 24.38
N VAL A 46 -4.73 9.28 23.29
CA VAL A 46 -5.86 8.42 22.95
C VAL A 46 -5.45 6.95 23.06
N SER A 47 -6.34 6.09 23.56
CA SER A 47 -6.07 4.66 23.71
C SER A 47 -5.74 4.01 22.36
N ALA A 48 -4.65 3.22 22.32
CA ALA A 48 -4.21 2.49 21.16
C ALA A 48 -5.28 1.52 20.63
N LEU A 49 -5.99 0.84 21.55
CA LEU A 49 -7.09 -0.07 21.22
C LEU A 49 -8.24 0.66 20.52
N ALA A 50 -8.65 1.82 21.07
CA ALA A 50 -9.75 2.60 20.49
C ALA A 50 -9.39 3.09 19.08
N VAL A 51 -8.17 3.59 18.88
CA VAL A 51 -7.67 4.02 17.56
C VAL A 51 -7.60 2.84 16.58
N GLY A 52 -7.04 1.72 16.98
CA GLY A 52 -6.95 0.51 16.15
C GLY A 52 -8.33 0.01 15.74
N THR A 53 -9.31 0.04 16.65
CA THR A 53 -10.71 -0.31 16.36
C THR A 53 -11.35 0.64 15.36
N ILE A 54 -11.14 1.96 15.50
CA ILE A 54 -11.60 2.96 14.54
C ILE A 54 -11.02 2.68 13.16
N MET A 55 -9.72 2.43 13.08
CA MET A 55 -9.03 2.12 11.81
C MET A 55 -9.62 0.87 11.14
N MET A 56 -9.89 -0.19 11.92
CA MET A 56 -10.47 -1.43 11.40
C MET A 56 -11.89 -1.23 10.86
N VAL A 57 -12.76 -0.59 11.64
CA VAL A 57 -14.16 -0.34 11.26
C VAL A 57 -14.23 0.55 10.01
N SER A 58 -13.36 1.54 9.91
CA SER A 58 -13.31 2.44 8.76
C SER A 58 -12.98 1.71 7.44
N ARG A 59 -12.26 0.58 7.48
CA ARG A 59 -11.97 -0.22 6.28
C ARG A 59 -13.23 -0.79 5.61
N ILE A 60 -14.30 -1.01 6.37
CA ILE A 60 -15.59 -1.43 5.82
C ILE A 60 -16.19 -0.30 5.00
N PHE A 61 -16.14 0.92 5.51
CA PHE A 61 -16.63 2.11 4.81
C PHE A 61 -15.81 2.43 3.56
N ASP A 62 -14.48 2.20 3.58
CA ASP A 62 -13.59 2.36 2.42
C ASP A 62 -14.06 1.50 1.23
N GLY A 63 -14.43 0.25 1.47
CA GLY A 63 -14.92 -0.65 0.40
C GLY A 63 -16.22 -0.15 -0.24
N ILE A 64 -17.15 0.38 0.55
CA ILE A 64 -18.42 0.93 0.07
C ILE A 64 -18.17 2.23 -0.71
N SER A 65 -17.31 3.10 -0.20
CA SER A 65 -17.00 4.38 -0.83
C SER A 65 -16.31 4.23 -2.19
N ASP A 66 -15.45 3.22 -2.35
CA ASP A 66 -14.78 2.92 -3.63
C ASP A 66 -15.81 2.61 -4.73
N ILE A 67 -16.83 1.80 -4.42
CA ILE A 67 -17.90 1.46 -5.37
C ILE A 67 -18.70 2.70 -5.75
N ILE A 68 -19.10 3.50 -4.76
CA ILE A 68 -19.85 4.73 -4.97
C ILE A 68 -19.03 5.69 -5.84
N MET A 69 -17.75 5.87 -5.53
CA MET A 69 -16.89 6.78 -6.27
C MET A 69 -16.64 6.30 -7.70
N GLY A 70 -16.52 5.00 -7.94
CA GLY A 70 -16.43 4.42 -9.28
C GLY A 70 -17.62 4.85 -10.15
N VAL A 71 -18.85 4.72 -9.63
CA VAL A 71 -20.07 5.16 -10.33
C VAL A 71 -20.08 6.67 -10.58
N ILE A 72 -19.62 7.47 -9.61
CA ILE A 72 -19.56 8.94 -9.72
C ILE A 72 -18.57 9.33 -10.81
N VAL A 73 -17.39 8.71 -10.87
CA VAL A 73 -16.36 8.95 -11.91
C VAL A 73 -16.91 8.64 -13.28
N ASP A 74 -17.58 7.49 -13.45
CA ASP A 74 -18.14 7.09 -14.74
C ASP A 74 -19.20 8.06 -15.26
N ARG A 75 -19.99 8.66 -14.36
CA ARG A 75 -21.00 9.66 -14.68
C ARG A 75 -20.47 11.09 -14.78
N THR A 76 -19.22 11.33 -14.44
CA THR A 76 -18.62 12.65 -14.46
C THR A 76 -18.50 13.18 -15.90
N LYS A 77 -19.08 14.32 -16.19
CA LYS A 77 -18.96 15.05 -17.45
C LYS A 77 -18.23 16.37 -17.20
N SER A 78 -17.06 16.55 -17.81
CA SER A 78 -16.27 17.77 -17.66
C SER A 78 -15.44 18.04 -18.90
N ARG A 79 -15.12 19.33 -19.14
CA ARG A 79 -14.18 19.76 -20.19
C ARG A 79 -12.75 19.18 -20.02
N PHE A 80 -12.40 18.73 -18.83
CA PHE A 80 -11.09 18.17 -18.50
C PHE A 80 -11.06 16.63 -18.55
N GLY A 81 -12.17 15.98 -18.85
CA GLY A 81 -12.33 14.53 -18.81
C GLY A 81 -13.14 14.03 -17.63
N LYS A 82 -13.05 12.73 -17.32
CA LYS A 82 -13.81 12.09 -16.22
C LYS A 82 -13.01 12.04 -14.91
N ALA A 83 -11.72 11.73 -14.98
CA ALA A 83 -10.87 11.49 -13.81
C ALA A 83 -10.14 12.76 -13.33
N ARG A 84 -9.54 13.53 -14.24
CA ARG A 84 -8.73 14.71 -13.92
C ARG A 84 -9.44 15.78 -13.09
N PRO A 85 -10.74 16.09 -13.30
CA PRO A 85 -11.45 17.08 -12.49
C PRO A 85 -11.46 16.74 -10.99
N TRP A 86 -11.48 15.48 -10.65
CA TRP A 86 -11.47 15.01 -9.26
C TRP A 86 -10.14 15.27 -8.59
N LEU A 87 -9.03 15.06 -9.30
CA LEU A 87 -7.67 15.34 -8.79
C LEU A 87 -7.54 16.85 -8.45
N LEU A 88 -8.02 17.72 -9.34
CA LEU A 88 -7.98 19.15 -9.10
C LEU A 88 -8.89 19.59 -7.95
N ARG A 89 -10.13 19.07 -7.89
CA ARG A 89 -11.11 19.46 -6.87
C ARG A 89 -10.73 18.98 -5.48
N MET A 90 -10.10 17.80 -5.39
CA MET A 90 -9.80 17.14 -4.13
C MET A 90 -8.39 17.42 -3.61
N CYS A 91 -7.48 18.04 -4.37
CA CYS A 91 -6.10 18.29 -3.92
C CYS A 91 -6.05 19.15 -2.65
N ILE A 92 -6.83 20.24 -2.57
CA ILE A 92 -6.89 21.08 -1.38
C ILE A 92 -7.64 20.40 -0.22
N PRO A 93 -8.87 19.84 -0.41
CA PRO A 93 -9.52 19.04 0.62
C PRO A 93 -8.63 17.93 1.20
N PHE A 94 -7.83 17.28 0.37
CA PHE A 94 -6.90 16.22 0.79
C PHE A 94 -5.81 16.75 1.73
N ALA A 95 -5.18 17.87 1.38
CA ALA A 95 -4.20 18.52 2.23
C ALA A 95 -4.81 18.96 3.57
N ILE A 96 -5.97 19.62 3.53
CA ILE A 96 -6.69 20.08 4.75
C ILE A 96 -7.07 18.88 5.63
N SER A 97 -7.62 17.82 5.05
CA SER A 97 -8.00 16.62 5.80
C SER A 97 -6.80 15.92 6.44
N GLY A 98 -5.65 15.86 5.74
CA GLY A 98 -4.40 15.36 6.30
C GLY A 98 -3.89 16.21 7.47
N ILE A 99 -4.02 17.54 7.40
CA ILE A 99 -3.68 18.44 8.51
C ILE A 99 -4.59 18.20 9.71
N LEU A 100 -5.91 18.12 9.49
CA LEU A 100 -6.90 17.84 10.53
C LEU A 100 -6.62 16.50 11.25
N LEU A 101 -6.20 15.49 10.52
CA LEU A 101 -5.90 14.18 11.06
C LEU A 101 -4.80 14.23 12.16
N PHE A 102 -3.82 15.13 11.99
CA PHE A 102 -2.72 15.37 12.93
C PHE A 102 -2.89 16.66 13.75
N SER A 103 -4.13 17.06 14.02
CA SER A 103 -4.48 18.28 14.76
C SER A 103 -5.50 18.02 15.86
N VAL A 104 -5.37 16.90 16.58
CA VAL A 104 -6.31 16.56 17.66
C VAL A 104 -6.17 17.55 18.81
N PRO A 105 -7.28 18.20 19.27
CA PRO A 105 -7.23 19.09 20.42
C PRO A 105 -6.86 18.33 21.72
N THR A 106 -5.69 18.58 22.26
CA THR A 106 -5.17 17.85 23.43
C THR A 106 -5.92 18.17 24.71
N SER A 107 -6.58 19.34 24.80
CA SER A 107 -7.36 19.79 25.95
C SER A 107 -8.75 19.13 26.11
N TRP A 108 -9.20 18.42 25.05
CA TRP A 108 -10.54 17.81 25.08
C TRP A 108 -10.58 16.56 25.96
N ALA A 109 -11.77 16.23 26.48
CA ALA A 109 -12.02 14.96 27.16
C ALA A 109 -11.89 13.76 26.20
N ALA A 110 -11.75 12.53 26.72
CA ALA A 110 -11.50 11.33 25.94
C ALA A 110 -12.56 11.08 24.86
N THR A 111 -13.86 11.18 25.20
CA THR A 111 -14.94 10.90 24.24
C THR A 111 -14.98 11.87 23.05
N PRO A 112 -14.94 13.21 23.22
CA PRO A 112 -14.82 14.13 22.10
C PRO A 112 -13.58 13.90 21.23
N LYS A 113 -12.43 13.51 21.81
CA LYS A 113 -11.23 13.15 21.04
C LYS A 113 -11.48 11.94 20.14
N LEU A 114 -12.11 10.87 20.66
CA LEU A 114 -12.44 9.68 19.88
C LEU A 114 -13.39 10.00 18.72
N VAL A 115 -14.40 10.83 18.96
CA VAL A 115 -15.31 11.28 17.90
C VAL A 115 -14.55 12.08 16.83
N TYR A 116 -13.66 12.98 17.24
CA TYR A 116 -12.82 13.74 16.31
C TYR A 116 -11.93 12.81 15.48
N VAL A 117 -11.24 11.86 16.13
CA VAL A 117 -10.40 10.86 15.46
C VAL A 117 -11.21 10.04 14.45
N PHE A 118 -12.40 9.56 14.83
CA PHE A 118 -13.28 8.82 13.95
C PHE A 118 -13.69 9.63 12.72
N ILE A 119 -14.13 10.87 12.92
CA ILE A 119 -14.59 11.74 11.83
C ILE A 119 -13.41 12.09 10.90
N THR A 120 -12.29 12.55 11.44
CA THR A 120 -11.14 12.97 10.62
C THR A 120 -10.50 11.80 9.89
N TYR A 121 -10.41 10.62 10.53
CA TYR A 121 -9.89 9.43 9.89
C TYR A 121 -10.75 8.99 8.70
N ASN A 122 -12.08 8.90 8.87
CA ASN A 122 -12.98 8.55 7.78
C ASN A 122 -13.06 9.63 6.70
N LEU A 123 -12.97 10.90 7.08
CA LEU A 123 -12.90 12.01 6.11
C LEU A 123 -11.70 11.84 5.18
N VAL A 124 -10.52 11.54 5.74
CA VAL A 124 -9.30 11.32 4.93
C VAL A 124 -9.40 10.03 4.16
N SER A 125 -9.55 8.87 4.83
CA SER A 125 -9.38 7.55 4.21
C SER A 125 -10.56 7.18 3.31
N THR A 126 -11.78 7.36 3.82
CA THR A 126 -12.98 6.85 3.17
C THR A 126 -13.55 7.82 2.13
N VAL A 127 -13.51 9.13 2.40
CA VAL A 127 -14.14 10.13 1.53
C VAL A 127 -13.14 10.74 0.55
N ILE A 128 -12.13 11.44 1.07
CA ILE A 128 -11.24 12.26 0.23
C ILE A 128 -10.22 11.41 -0.52
N TYR A 129 -9.59 10.45 0.16
CA TYR A 129 -8.62 9.55 -0.47
C TYR A 129 -9.27 8.73 -1.59
N THR A 130 -10.45 8.15 -1.35
CA THR A 130 -11.23 7.44 -2.38
C THR A 130 -11.57 8.36 -3.55
N ALA A 131 -11.99 9.61 -3.28
CA ALA A 131 -12.34 10.60 -4.31
C ALA A 131 -11.13 11.04 -5.17
N ILE A 132 -9.91 10.78 -4.72
CA ILE A 132 -8.67 10.99 -5.50
C ILE A 132 -8.19 9.69 -6.13
N ASN A 133 -8.08 8.61 -5.34
CA ASN A 133 -7.38 7.40 -5.76
C ASN A 133 -8.15 6.59 -6.82
N VAL A 134 -9.49 6.54 -6.74
CA VAL A 134 -10.31 5.85 -7.74
C VAL A 134 -10.21 6.53 -9.11
N PRO A 135 -10.44 7.86 -9.26
CA PRO A 135 -10.23 8.54 -10.53
C PRO A 135 -8.79 8.46 -11.02
N TYR A 136 -7.81 8.59 -10.13
CA TYR A 136 -6.39 8.48 -10.47
C TYR A 136 -6.04 7.11 -11.05
N SER A 137 -6.57 6.04 -10.47
CA SER A 137 -6.36 4.68 -10.98
C SER A 137 -6.99 4.48 -12.37
N ALA A 138 -8.15 5.08 -12.61
CA ALA A 138 -8.82 5.06 -13.93
C ALA A 138 -8.06 5.89 -14.97
N LEU A 139 -7.33 6.92 -14.57
CA LEU A 139 -6.63 7.84 -15.47
C LEU A 139 -5.61 7.12 -16.37
N ASN A 140 -4.95 6.06 -15.90
CA ASN A 140 -4.03 5.26 -16.71
C ASN A 140 -4.70 4.76 -18.01
N ALA A 141 -5.87 4.16 -17.87
CA ALA A 141 -6.63 3.65 -19.02
C ALA A 141 -7.20 4.77 -19.91
N LEU A 142 -7.50 5.94 -19.33
CA LEU A 142 -8.03 7.10 -20.06
C LEU A 142 -6.94 7.90 -20.80
N MET A 143 -5.67 7.75 -20.42
CA MET A 143 -4.55 8.42 -21.07
C MET A 143 -4.15 7.74 -22.38
N THR A 144 -4.15 6.40 -22.42
CA THR A 144 -3.67 5.63 -23.58
C THR A 144 -4.34 4.27 -23.69
N GLN A 145 -4.47 3.75 -24.92
CA GLN A 145 -4.89 2.36 -25.20
C GLN A 145 -3.70 1.42 -25.43
N ASP A 146 -2.47 1.97 -25.58
CA ASP A 146 -1.28 1.17 -25.81
C ASP A 146 -0.86 0.43 -24.52
N PRO A 147 -0.83 -0.92 -24.51
CA PRO A 147 -0.45 -1.71 -23.35
C PRO A 147 0.98 -1.43 -22.86
N TYR A 148 1.90 -1.12 -23.75
CA TYR A 148 3.27 -0.77 -23.42
C TYR A 148 3.32 0.56 -22.66
N GLU A 149 2.66 1.61 -23.16
CA GLU A 149 2.58 2.90 -22.50
C GLU A 149 1.89 2.81 -21.13
N ARG A 150 0.83 2.00 -20.99
CA ARG A 150 0.19 1.72 -19.67
C ARG A 150 1.17 1.12 -18.68
N SER A 151 2.01 0.18 -19.14
CA SER A 151 3.03 -0.44 -18.30
C SER A 151 4.09 0.57 -17.85
N VAL A 152 4.54 1.44 -18.76
CA VAL A 152 5.51 2.50 -18.45
C VAL A 152 4.92 3.51 -17.46
N LEU A 153 3.67 3.93 -17.65
CA LEU A 153 2.96 4.79 -16.68
C LEU A 153 2.91 4.15 -15.29
N SER A 154 2.62 2.86 -15.22
CA SER A 154 2.60 2.12 -13.95
C SER A 154 3.98 2.04 -13.27
N ILE A 155 5.06 1.96 -14.05
CA ILE A 155 6.44 2.03 -13.52
C ILE A 155 6.70 3.40 -12.89
N PHE A 156 6.39 4.50 -13.59
CA PHE A 156 6.55 5.85 -13.06
C PHE A 156 5.68 6.07 -11.81
N ARG A 157 4.46 5.55 -11.82
CA ARG A 157 3.55 5.54 -10.67
C ARG A 157 4.23 4.91 -9.44
N ASN A 158 4.70 3.68 -9.56
CA ASN A 158 5.30 2.94 -8.45
C ASN A 158 6.60 3.59 -7.96
N LEU A 159 7.43 4.09 -8.88
CA LEU A 159 8.67 4.80 -8.53
C LEU A 159 8.39 6.04 -7.68
N LEU A 160 7.44 6.87 -8.10
CA LEU A 160 7.11 8.10 -7.39
C LEU A 160 6.30 7.83 -6.10
N ALA A 161 5.48 6.79 -6.07
CA ALA A 161 4.84 6.31 -4.83
C ALA A 161 5.88 5.95 -3.77
N THR A 162 6.90 5.18 -4.17
CA THR A 162 7.99 4.79 -3.26
C THR A 162 8.84 5.99 -2.83
N ALA A 163 9.05 6.96 -3.74
CA ALA A 163 9.73 8.22 -3.39
C ALA A 163 8.93 9.03 -2.34
N GLY A 164 7.60 9.10 -2.48
CA GLY A 164 6.72 9.71 -1.47
C GLY A 164 6.81 9.01 -0.11
N THR A 165 6.76 7.70 -0.11
CA THR A 165 6.95 6.86 1.09
C THR A 165 8.30 7.13 1.75
N LEU A 166 9.38 7.19 0.97
CA LEU A 166 10.72 7.48 1.46
C LEU A 166 10.79 8.86 2.13
N ILE A 167 10.22 9.89 1.50
CA ILE A 167 10.21 11.25 2.04
C ILE A 167 9.49 11.29 3.39
N ILE A 168 8.31 10.67 3.49
CA ILE A 168 7.55 10.66 4.75
C ILE A 168 8.32 9.91 5.84
N ASN A 169 8.83 8.72 5.55
CA ASN A 169 9.55 7.92 6.54
C ASN A 169 10.85 8.59 7.01
N THR A 170 11.49 9.39 6.14
CA THR A 170 12.77 10.04 6.46
C THR A 170 12.58 11.37 7.17
N PHE A 171 11.62 12.19 6.73
CA PHE A 171 11.56 13.58 7.14
C PHE A 171 10.50 13.89 8.20
N THR A 172 9.53 12.99 8.48
CA THR A 172 8.45 13.30 9.42
C THR A 172 8.95 13.61 10.82
N LEU A 173 9.71 12.71 11.43
CA LEU A 173 10.17 12.89 12.81
C LEU A 173 11.21 14.02 12.95
N PRO A 174 12.21 14.18 12.05
CA PRO A 174 13.10 15.33 12.08
C PRO A 174 12.37 16.68 11.94
N LEU A 175 11.31 16.76 11.13
CA LEU A 175 10.50 17.99 11.03
C LEU A 175 9.69 18.25 12.29
N VAL A 176 9.06 17.23 12.86
CA VAL A 176 8.33 17.33 14.15
C VAL A 176 9.29 17.81 15.24
N GLU A 177 10.49 17.28 15.32
CA GLU A 177 11.50 17.71 16.29
C GLU A 177 11.92 19.17 16.08
N LYS A 178 12.19 19.56 14.83
CA LYS A 178 12.52 20.94 14.45
C LYS A 178 11.42 21.95 14.80
N PHE A 179 10.15 21.55 14.72
CA PHE A 179 9.00 22.42 15.01
C PHE A 179 8.60 22.45 16.50
N GLY A 180 9.34 21.79 17.40
CA GLY A 180 9.15 21.89 18.85
C GLY A 180 8.71 20.59 19.53
N ASN A 181 8.56 19.49 18.80
CA ASN A 181 8.28 18.15 19.32
C ASN A 181 7.02 18.05 20.20
N ASP A 182 6.00 18.81 19.90
CA ASP A 182 4.70 18.82 20.56
C ASP A 182 3.57 18.47 19.59
N ALA A 183 2.32 18.40 20.06
CA ALA A 183 1.18 18.15 19.21
C ALA A 183 1.04 19.18 18.08
N SER A 184 1.41 20.44 18.31
CA SER A 184 1.36 21.49 17.30
C SER A 184 2.44 21.32 16.22
N ALA A 185 3.58 20.71 16.56
CA ALA A 185 4.64 20.40 15.62
C ALA A 185 4.18 19.42 14.53
N TRP A 186 3.33 18.45 14.89
CA TRP A 186 2.71 17.54 13.92
C TRP A 186 1.82 18.30 12.94
N THR A 187 0.96 19.19 13.44
CA THR A 187 0.13 20.03 12.57
C THR A 187 0.97 20.86 11.60
N LYS A 188 2.04 21.49 12.06
CA LYS A 188 2.97 22.29 11.21
C LYS A 188 3.65 21.40 10.16
N THR A 189 4.10 20.21 10.55
CA THR A 189 4.71 19.22 9.64
C THR A 189 3.74 18.83 8.54
N PHE A 190 2.46 18.58 8.90
CA PHE A 190 1.45 18.22 7.91
C PHE A 190 0.95 19.40 7.07
N CYS A 191 1.11 20.64 7.52
CA CYS A 191 0.97 21.81 6.63
C CYS A 191 2.02 21.79 5.51
N VAL A 192 3.28 21.48 5.83
CA VAL A 192 4.35 21.37 4.82
C VAL A 192 4.05 20.22 3.85
N PHE A 193 3.76 19.03 4.36
CA PHE A 193 3.44 17.87 3.52
C PHE A 193 2.16 18.06 2.69
N GLY A 194 1.16 18.73 3.23
CA GLY A 194 -0.05 19.10 2.52
C GLY A 194 0.24 19.99 1.30
N LEU A 195 1.10 21.00 1.46
CA LEU A 195 1.53 21.86 0.35
C LEU A 195 2.26 21.05 -0.73
N VAL A 196 3.14 20.13 -0.34
CA VAL A 196 3.85 19.24 -1.28
C VAL A 196 2.85 18.33 -2.02
N ALA A 197 1.85 17.77 -1.32
CA ALA A 197 0.82 16.95 -1.94
C ALA A 197 -0.02 17.75 -2.94
N VAL A 198 -0.44 18.96 -2.60
CA VAL A 198 -1.16 19.86 -3.53
C VAL A 198 -0.34 20.14 -4.77
N ALA A 199 0.94 20.49 -4.62
CA ALA A 199 1.84 20.72 -5.76
C ALA A 199 1.94 19.49 -6.66
N ALA A 200 2.06 18.28 -6.08
CA ALA A 200 2.12 17.04 -6.82
C ALA A 200 0.83 16.76 -7.62
N PHE A 201 -0.34 16.99 -7.03
CA PHE A 201 -1.62 16.83 -7.74
C PHE A 201 -1.81 17.89 -8.83
N LEU A 202 -1.35 19.11 -8.62
CA LEU A 202 -1.37 20.14 -9.67
C LEU A 202 -0.45 19.77 -10.85
N ILE A 203 0.77 19.27 -10.57
CA ILE A 203 1.67 18.74 -11.62
C ILE A 203 0.99 17.59 -12.36
N ASN A 204 0.34 16.67 -11.64
CA ASN A 204 -0.41 15.58 -12.27
C ASN A 204 -1.54 16.13 -13.15
N PHE A 205 -2.35 17.04 -12.66
CA PHE A 205 -3.47 17.60 -13.42
C PHE A 205 -3.03 18.34 -14.68
N PHE A 206 -2.02 19.21 -14.60
CA PHE A 206 -1.57 20.00 -15.76
C PHE A 206 -0.73 19.20 -16.75
N GLY A 207 0.04 18.21 -16.26
CA GLY A 207 0.94 17.42 -17.08
C GLY A 207 0.31 16.19 -17.74
N THR A 208 -0.94 15.80 -17.40
CA THR A 208 -1.62 14.64 -17.98
C THR A 208 -2.79 15.06 -18.88
N LYS A 209 -3.17 14.21 -19.84
CA LYS A 209 -4.35 14.42 -20.71
C LYS A 209 -5.11 13.12 -20.91
N GLU A 210 -6.44 13.17 -20.74
CA GLU A 210 -7.32 12.08 -21.13
C GLU A 210 -7.54 12.13 -22.65
N ARG A 211 -7.16 11.06 -23.35
CA ARG A 211 -7.26 10.94 -24.83
C ARG A 211 -8.26 9.87 -25.24
N VAL A 212 -8.41 8.85 -24.39
CA VAL A 212 -9.32 7.73 -24.65
C VAL A 212 -10.72 8.16 -24.25
N LYS A 213 -11.58 8.38 -25.24
CA LYS A 213 -13.02 8.48 -24.99
C LYS A 213 -13.49 7.06 -24.70
N PRO A 214 -14.20 6.80 -23.57
CA PRO A 214 -14.86 5.52 -23.41
C PRO A 214 -15.72 5.30 -24.65
N ALA A 215 -15.61 4.14 -25.28
CA ALA A 215 -16.58 3.75 -26.28
C ALA A 215 -17.94 3.92 -25.62
N SER A 216 -18.77 4.81 -26.13
CA SER A 216 -20.19 4.74 -25.91
C SER A 216 -20.53 3.28 -26.14
N ALA A 217 -21.19 2.60 -25.21
CA ALA A 217 -21.60 1.21 -25.35
C ALA A 217 -22.22 1.05 -26.74
N GLY A 218 -21.42 0.73 -27.71
CA GLY A 218 -21.79 0.39 -29.07
C GLY A 218 -22.04 -1.10 -29.10
N GLU A 219 -23.09 -1.42 -29.68
CA GLU A 219 -23.91 -2.62 -29.69
C GLU A 219 -23.24 -3.98 -30.02
N ASP A 220 -21.92 -4.15 -30.07
CA ASP A 220 -21.30 -5.41 -30.51
C ASP A 220 -20.11 -5.93 -29.71
N GLY A 221 -20.02 -5.61 -28.46
CA GLY A 221 -19.07 -6.25 -27.53
C GLY A 221 -19.81 -7.11 -26.52
N LYS A 222 -20.39 -8.23 -26.92
CA LYS A 222 -20.78 -9.30 -26.00
C LYS A 222 -19.53 -9.88 -25.35
N VAL A 223 -19.00 -9.22 -24.31
CA VAL A 223 -18.36 -9.92 -23.21
C VAL A 223 -19.48 -10.76 -22.64
N GLU A 224 -19.43 -12.08 -22.79
CA GLU A 224 -20.35 -12.98 -22.08
C GLU A 224 -20.22 -12.63 -20.61
N ASP A 225 -21.21 -11.91 -20.09
CA ASP A 225 -21.31 -11.55 -18.68
C ASP A 225 -21.44 -12.85 -17.91
N VAL A 226 -20.33 -13.33 -17.36
CA VAL A 226 -20.34 -14.48 -16.47
C VAL A 226 -21.26 -14.12 -15.30
N PRO A 227 -22.36 -14.85 -15.07
CA PRO A 227 -23.27 -14.56 -13.98
C PRO A 227 -22.47 -14.47 -12.68
N PHE A 228 -22.65 -13.42 -11.91
CA PHE A 228 -21.86 -13.14 -10.70
C PHE A 228 -21.71 -14.36 -9.78
N LYS A 229 -22.79 -15.13 -9.59
CA LYS A 229 -22.76 -16.37 -8.78
C LYS A 229 -21.84 -17.43 -9.34
N GLU A 230 -21.78 -17.60 -10.65
CA GLU A 230 -20.93 -18.58 -11.32
C GLU A 230 -19.47 -18.14 -11.29
N GLY A 231 -19.21 -16.86 -11.52
CA GLY A 231 -17.89 -16.25 -11.36
C GLY A 231 -17.35 -16.42 -9.94
N LEU A 232 -18.16 -16.17 -8.92
CA LEU A 232 -17.79 -16.35 -7.53
C LEU A 232 -17.52 -17.84 -7.19
N LYS A 233 -18.35 -18.77 -7.71
CA LYS A 233 -18.12 -20.22 -7.55
C LYS A 233 -16.85 -20.69 -8.27
N ALA A 234 -16.55 -20.16 -9.44
CA ALA A 234 -15.32 -20.43 -10.16
C ALA A 234 -14.09 -19.93 -9.38
N LEU A 235 -14.20 -18.75 -8.75
CA LEU A 235 -13.16 -18.16 -7.93
C LEU A 235 -12.82 -19.05 -6.72
N PHE A 236 -13.80 -19.52 -5.96
CA PHE A 236 -13.57 -20.42 -4.82
C PHE A 236 -13.09 -21.83 -5.23
N LYS A 237 -13.26 -22.25 -6.48
CA LYS A 237 -12.66 -23.47 -7.02
C LYS A 237 -11.18 -23.29 -7.40
N ASN A 238 -10.68 -22.05 -7.47
CA ASN A 238 -9.31 -21.72 -7.82
C ASN A 238 -8.41 -21.76 -6.57
N LYS A 239 -7.80 -22.92 -6.30
CA LYS A 239 -6.93 -23.11 -5.12
C LYS A 239 -5.77 -22.13 -5.05
N TYR A 240 -5.17 -21.76 -6.19
CA TYR A 240 -4.04 -20.84 -6.23
C TYR A 240 -4.46 -19.40 -5.95
N TRP A 241 -5.66 -19.02 -6.40
CA TRP A 241 -6.24 -17.73 -6.03
C TRP A 241 -6.49 -17.62 -4.52
N ILE A 242 -7.07 -18.66 -3.89
CA ILE A 242 -7.29 -18.68 -2.42
C ILE A 242 -5.96 -18.52 -1.69
N MET A 243 -4.91 -19.23 -2.13
CA MET A 243 -3.56 -19.14 -1.54
C MET A 243 -3.01 -17.72 -1.65
N MET A 244 -3.11 -17.07 -2.82
CA MET A 244 -2.60 -15.73 -3.04
C MET A 244 -3.40 -14.66 -2.33
N THR A 245 -4.72 -14.76 -2.30
CA THR A 245 -5.58 -13.80 -1.57
C THR A 245 -5.34 -13.88 -0.07
N GLY A 246 -5.21 -15.08 0.48
CA GLY A 246 -4.83 -15.30 1.87
C GLY A 246 -3.44 -14.74 2.18
N MET A 247 -2.47 -14.96 1.27
CA MET A 247 -1.12 -14.41 1.40
C MET A 247 -1.10 -12.89 1.37
N LEU A 248 -1.86 -12.28 0.46
CA LEU A 248 -2.02 -10.82 0.40
C LEU A 248 -2.62 -10.27 1.70
N ALA A 249 -3.68 -10.88 2.22
CA ALA A 249 -4.30 -10.44 3.48
C ALA A 249 -3.30 -10.50 4.64
N LEU A 250 -2.55 -11.61 4.78
CA LEU A 250 -1.52 -11.78 5.80
C LEU A 250 -0.36 -10.79 5.64
N PHE A 251 0.09 -10.57 4.40
CA PHE A 251 1.18 -9.65 4.11
C PHE A 251 0.80 -8.20 4.44
N PHE A 252 -0.40 -7.75 4.07
CA PHE A 252 -0.85 -6.40 4.40
C PHE A 252 -1.23 -6.23 5.87
N LEU A 253 -1.69 -7.29 6.55
CA LEU A 253 -1.81 -7.31 8.01
C LEU A 253 -0.45 -7.06 8.66
N MET A 254 0.55 -7.83 8.29
CA MET A 254 1.92 -7.69 8.79
C MET A 254 2.49 -6.31 8.46
N TYR A 255 2.30 -5.82 7.22
CA TYR A 255 2.77 -4.50 6.81
C TYR A 255 2.20 -3.38 7.68
N SER A 256 0.91 -3.45 8.03
CA SER A 256 0.24 -2.50 8.92
C SER A 256 0.78 -2.57 10.36
N VAL A 257 0.92 -3.79 10.90
CA VAL A 257 1.46 -4.00 12.26
C VAL A 257 2.91 -3.51 12.34
N ASN A 258 3.77 -3.97 11.43
CA ASN A 258 5.20 -3.64 11.44
C ASN A 258 5.45 -2.14 11.18
N GLY A 259 4.74 -1.57 10.19
CA GLY A 259 4.86 -0.15 9.86
C GLY A 259 4.54 0.75 11.05
N GLY A 260 3.42 0.49 11.73
CA GLY A 260 3.04 1.24 12.94
C GLY A 260 3.93 0.95 14.14
N ALA A 261 4.42 -0.30 14.30
CA ALA A 261 5.29 -0.69 15.41
C ALA A 261 6.72 -0.11 15.30
N THR A 262 7.17 0.28 14.11
CA THR A 262 8.54 0.75 13.86
C THR A 262 8.92 1.93 14.77
N VAL A 263 7.99 2.87 14.98
CA VAL A 263 8.27 4.07 15.80
C VAL A 263 8.44 3.71 17.27
N TYR A 264 7.58 2.83 17.78
CA TYR A 264 7.66 2.34 19.16
C TYR A 264 8.94 1.54 19.39
N TYR A 265 9.31 0.68 18.44
CA TYR A 265 10.55 -0.10 18.50
C TYR A 265 11.77 0.80 18.53
N ALA A 266 11.85 1.81 17.66
CA ALA A 266 12.95 2.75 17.62
C ALA A 266 13.03 3.60 18.91
N LYS A 267 11.89 4.11 19.39
CA LYS A 267 11.83 4.95 20.59
C LYS A 267 12.16 4.17 21.87
N ASP A 268 11.45 3.07 22.10
CA ASP A 268 11.40 2.42 23.42
C ASP A 268 12.39 1.24 23.56
N ILE A 269 12.82 0.62 22.44
CA ILE A 269 13.79 -0.49 22.44
C ILE A 269 15.18 -0.02 22.01
N LEU A 270 15.27 0.76 20.92
CA LEU A 270 16.56 1.28 20.45
C LEU A 270 16.99 2.57 21.14
N GLY A 271 16.08 3.25 21.86
CA GLY A 271 16.35 4.45 22.63
C GLY A 271 16.43 5.75 21.83
N ASP A 272 16.24 5.70 20.49
CA ASP A 272 16.17 6.88 19.63
C ASP A 272 15.11 6.71 18.53
N ARG A 273 14.03 7.48 18.64
CA ARG A 273 12.95 7.47 17.65
C ARG A 273 13.40 7.93 16.25
N ASN A 274 14.46 8.74 16.13
CA ASN A 274 14.94 9.19 14.83
C ASN A 274 15.55 8.06 14.00
N LEU A 275 15.89 6.93 14.62
CA LEU A 275 16.32 5.72 13.91
C LEU A 275 15.24 5.15 12.98
N VAL A 276 13.96 5.51 13.15
CA VAL A 276 12.90 5.20 12.19
C VAL A 276 13.27 5.68 10.79
N SER A 277 13.78 6.90 10.68
CA SER A 277 14.21 7.47 9.40
C SER A 277 15.36 6.68 8.78
N THR A 278 16.31 6.22 9.59
CA THR A 278 17.44 5.40 9.15
C THR A 278 16.96 4.00 8.71
N ILE A 279 16.15 3.33 9.54
CA ILE A 279 15.61 1.99 9.26
C ILE A 279 14.80 1.99 7.96
N ASN A 280 13.81 2.87 7.87
CA ASN A 280 12.90 2.93 6.73
C ASN A 280 13.57 3.56 5.50
N GLY A 281 14.46 4.54 5.69
CA GLY A 281 15.20 5.19 4.62
C GLY A 281 16.10 4.21 3.87
N ILE A 282 16.95 3.47 4.59
CA ILE A 282 17.83 2.45 4.01
C ILE A 282 17.00 1.35 3.36
N PHE A 283 15.97 0.84 4.06
CA PHE A 283 15.06 -0.17 3.56
C PHE A 283 14.46 0.22 2.20
N ASN A 284 13.85 1.41 2.10
CA ASN A 284 13.20 1.88 0.87
C ASN A 284 14.20 2.12 -0.28
N VAL A 285 15.36 2.71 0.01
CA VAL A 285 16.40 2.93 -1.01
C VAL A 285 16.90 1.61 -1.57
N VAL A 286 17.22 0.65 -0.70
CA VAL A 286 17.67 -0.67 -1.12
C VAL A 286 16.57 -1.43 -1.88
N GLN A 287 15.33 -1.32 -1.44
CA GLN A 287 14.19 -1.92 -2.15
C GLN A 287 14.08 -1.40 -3.59
N ILE A 288 14.19 -0.09 -3.79
CA ILE A 288 14.15 0.52 -5.14
C ILE A 288 15.30 -0.01 -5.99
N LEU A 289 16.52 0.01 -5.47
CA LEU A 289 17.71 -0.47 -6.21
C LEU A 289 17.61 -1.96 -6.53
N ALA A 290 17.16 -2.77 -5.59
CA ALA A 290 17.00 -4.20 -5.79
C ALA A 290 15.96 -4.54 -6.88
N MET A 291 14.87 -3.78 -6.99
CA MET A 291 13.82 -4.01 -8.00
C MET A 291 14.37 -4.06 -9.44
N PHE A 292 15.41 -3.31 -9.76
CA PHE A 292 16.04 -3.35 -11.10
C PHE A 292 16.66 -4.71 -11.42
N PHE A 293 17.14 -5.43 -10.41
CA PHE A 293 17.79 -6.74 -10.57
C PHE A 293 16.82 -7.91 -10.44
N ILE A 294 15.70 -7.72 -9.76
CA ILE A 294 14.73 -8.80 -9.49
C ILE A 294 14.13 -9.37 -10.79
N ALA A 295 13.86 -8.54 -11.80
CA ALA A 295 13.33 -9.02 -13.08
C ALA A 295 14.27 -10.05 -13.74
N MET A 296 15.59 -9.85 -13.63
CA MET A 296 16.60 -10.79 -14.13
C MET A 296 16.58 -12.08 -13.29
N LEU A 297 16.45 -11.96 -11.97
CA LEU A 297 16.41 -13.09 -11.06
C LEU A 297 15.15 -13.95 -11.28
N VAL A 298 14.01 -13.33 -11.48
CA VAL A 298 12.74 -14.01 -11.82
C VAL A 298 12.84 -14.80 -13.11
N LYS A 299 13.52 -14.25 -14.12
CA LYS A 299 13.74 -14.96 -15.41
C LYS A 299 14.57 -16.23 -15.23
N ARG A 300 15.51 -16.27 -14.28
CA ARG A 300 16.41 -17.42 -14.05
C ARG A 300 15.83 -18.45 -13.08
N LEU A 301 15.21 -18.00 -11.98
CA LEU A 301 14.80 -18.85 -10.86
C LEU A 301 13.28 -19.11 -10.82
N GLY A 302 12.48 -18.38 -11.59
CA GLY A 302 11.01 -18.39 -11.50
C GLY A 302 10.45 -17.55 -10.35
N LYS A 303 9.17 -17.19 -10.46
CA LYS A 303 8.49 -16.28 -9.51
C LYS A 303 8.43 -16.85 -8.10
N LYS A 304 8.06 -18.14 -7.96
CA LYS A 304 7.97 -18.86 -6.68
C LYS A 304 9.27 -18.82 -5.88
N ASN A 305 10.39 -19.17 -6.54
CA ASN A 305 11.68 -19.27 -5.85
C ASN A 305 12.18 -17.88 -5.43
N VAL A 306 12.01 -16.87 -6.28
CA VAL A 306 12.39 -15.49 -5.96
C VAL A 306 11.55 -14.98 -4.79
N PHE A 307 10.23 -15.24 -4.78
CA PHE A 307 9.36 -14.88 -3.66
C PHE A 307 9.81 -15.57 -2.36
N ALA A 308 10.09 -16.88 -2.40
CA ALA A 308 10.55 -17.63 -1.23
C ALA A 308 11.91 -17.14 -0.71
N ILE A 309 12.86 -16.82 -1.59
CA ILE A 309 14.15 -16.19 -1.22
C ILE A 309 13.89 -14.86 -0.50
N GLY A 310 12.96 -14.03 -1.01
CA GLY A 310 12.57 -12.79 -0.37
C GLY A 310 12.11 -12.99 1.07
N LEU A 311 11.19 -13.93 1.29
CA LEU A 311 10.68 -14.26 2.64
C LEU A 311 11.79 -14.72 3.60
N VAL A 312 12.73 -15.52 3.12
CA VAL A 312 13.88 -15.98 3.93
C VAL A 312 14.80 -14.80 4.30
N LEU A 313 15.08 -13.91 3.35
CA LEU A 313 15.88 -12.72 3.62
C LEU A 313 15.19 -11.79 4.64
N ASP A 314 13.88 -11.61 4.52
CA ASP A 314 13.11 -10.83 5.49
C ASP A 314 13.17 -11.43 6.90
N ILE A 315 13.05 -12.76 7.05
CA ILE A 315 13.22 -13.45 8.33
C ILE A 315 14.63 -13.22 8.89
N ILE A 316 15.67 -13.41 8.08
CA ILE A 316 17.07 -13.21 8.50
C ILE A 316 17.28 -11.77 8.95
N GLY A 317 16.79 -10.80 8.19
CA GLY A 317 16.90 -9.38 8.53
C GLY A 317 16.19 -9.02 9.82
N MET A 318 14.98 -9.56 10.08
CA MET A 318 14.24 -9.34 11.33
C MET A 318 14.96 -9.95 12.54
N LEU A 319 15.44 -11.18 12.41
CA LEU A 319 16.20 -11.84 13.47
C LEU A 319 17.51 -11.09 13.76
N LEU A 320 18.22 -10.67 12.72
CA LEU A 320 19.45 -9.90 12.89
C LEU A 320 19.19 -8.60 13.68
N LEU A 321 18.14 -7.86 13.34
CA LEU A 321 17.80 -6.63 14.04
C LEU A 321 17.51 -6.87 15.52
N ASN A 322 16.84 -7.99 15.83
CA ASN A 322 16.51 -8.36 17.21
C ASN A 322 17.77 -8.75 18.04
N PHE A 323 18.72 -9.46 17.42
CA PHE A 323 19.90 -9.97 18.15
C PHE A 323 21.05 -8.96 18.25
N VAL A 324 21.21 -8.06 17.26
CA VAL A 324 22.33 -7.11 17.22
C VAL A 324 22.07 -5.87 18.08
N GLY A 325 20.84 -5.72 18.60
CA GLY A 325 20.49 -4.59 19.49
C GLY A 325 20.74 -3.22 18.82
N GLY A 326 20.76 -2.14 19.56
CA GLY A 326 20.90 -0.77 19.06
C GLY A 326 22.22 -0.40 18.32
N SER A 327 22.99 -1.37 17.85
CA SER A 327 24.17 -1.14 17.02
C SER A 327 23.77 -0.56 15.65
N MET A 328 24.28 0.62 15.30
CA MET A 328 24.02 1.26 14.01
C MET A 328 24.38 0.35 12.83
N ALA A 329 25.49 -0.38 12.90
CA ALA A 329 25.88 -1.35 11.86
C ALA A 329 24.85 -2.46 11.69
N GLY A 330 24.30 -3.00 12.80
CA GLY A 330 23.26 -4.01 12.77
C GLY A 330 21.96 -3.50 12.16
N ILE A 331 21.56 -2.28 12.50
CA ILE A 331 20.36 -1.63 11.92
C ILE A 331 20.53 -1.47 10.40
N VAL A 332 21.69 -1.00 9.95
CA VAL A 332 21.98 -0.82 8.52
C VAL A 332 21.94 -2.16 7.78
N VAL A 333 22.66 -3.16 8.26
CA VAL A 333 22.73 -4.49 7.60
C VAL A 333 21.36 -5.16 7.57
N SER A 334 20.61 -5.12 8.69
CA SER A 334 19.23 -5.62 8.74
C SER A 334 18.33 -4.95 7.72
N SER A 335 18.37 -3.60 7.65
CA SER A 335 17.55 -2.82 6.72
C SER A 335 17.90 -3.11 5.26
N VAL A 336 19.16 -3.34 4.94
CA VAL A 336 19.61 -3.75 3.61
C VAL A 336 19.06 -5.13 3.24
N ILE A 337 19.20 -6.11 4.12
CA ILE A 337 18.73 -7.49 3.88
C ILE A 337 17.20 -7.49 3.68
N ARG A 338 16.46 -6.79 4.54
CA ARG A 338 15.00 -6.66 4.45
C ARG A 338 14.57 -5.92 3.18
N GLY A 339 15.29 -4.87 2.79
CA GLY A 339 15.01 -4.13 1.56
C GLY A 339 15.11 -5.03 0.31
N ILE A 340 16.11 -5.89 0.24
CA ILE A 340 16.26 -6.89 -0.85
C ILE A 340 15.14 -7.92 -0.78
N GLY A 341 14.83 -8.45 0.41
CA GLY A 341 13.76 -9.43 0.63
C GLY A 341 12.40 -8.90 0.18
N ASN A 342 12.06 -7.70 0.62
CA ASN A 342 10.80 -7.06 0.26
C ASN A 342 10.69 -6.72 -1.24
N ALA A 343 11.80 -6.36 -1.90
CA ALA A 343 11.83 -6.17 -3.35
C ALA A 343 11.47 -7.46 -4.10
N CYS A 344 11.97 -8.62 -3.65
CA CYS A 344 11.61 -9.93 -4.21
C CYS A 344 10.10 -10.20 -4.08
N GLY A 345 9.53 -9.94 -2.90
CA GLY A 345 8.11 -10.09 -2.63
C GLY A 345 7.24 -9.18 -3.49
N GLY A 346 7.51 -7.87 -3.47
CA GLY A 346 6.74 -6.88 -4.19
C GLY A 346 6.71 -7.08 -5.71
N ALA A 347 7.84 -7.49 -6.31
CA ALA A 347 7.93 -7.73 -7.74
C ALA A 347 7.19 -9.01 -8.20
N THR A 348 7.10 -10.03 -7.33
CA THR A 348 6.57 -11.34 -7.73
C THR A 348 5.13 -11.57 -7.32
N MET A 349 4.67 -11.00 -6.20
CA MET A 349 3.36 -11.28 -5.61
C MET A 349 2.20 -10.93 -6.57
N TRP A 350 2.18 -9.73 -7.15
CA TRP A 350 1.14 -9.32 -8.09
C TRP A 350 1.20 -10.08 -9.41
N ALA A 351 2.40 -10.45 -9.86
CA ALA A 351 2.57 -11.31 -11.03
C ALA A 351 2.01 -12.73 -10.79
N MET A 352 2.17 -13.26 -9.57
CA MET A 352 1.59 -14.55 -9.19
C MET A 352 0.07 -14.49 -9.08
N VAL A 353 -0.52 -13.36 -8.61
CA VAL A 353 -1.97 -13.13 -8.65
C VAL A 353 -2.49 -13.21 -10.09
N SER A 354 -1.81 -12.56 -11.04
CA SER A 354 -2.20 -12.59 -12.46
C SER A 354 -2.17 -14.02 -13.02
N ASP A 355 -1.18 -14.84 -12.65
CA ASP A 355 -1.12 -16.25 -13.08
C ASP A 355 -2.31 -17.08 -12.58
N THR A 356 -2.91 -16.69 -11.44
CA THR A 356 -4.13 -17.37 -10.93
C THR A 356 -5.34 -17.13 -11.80
N ILE A 357 -5.39 -16.03 -12.56
CA ILE A 357 -6.48 -15.72 -13.50
C ILE A 357 -6.46 -16.74 -14.63
N ASP A 358 -5.30 -16.96 -15.25
CA ASP A 358 -5.13 -17.91 -16.34
C ASP A 358 -5.41 -19.36 -15.90
N TYR A 359 -4.97 -19.74 -14.69
CA TYR A 359 -5.34 -21.03 -14.11
C TYR A 359 -6.85 -21.17 -13.88
N GLY A 360 -7.49 -20.10 -13.40
CA GLY A 360 -8.96 -20.09 -13.22
C GLY A 360 -9.70 -20.30 -14.53
N GLU A 361 -9.30 -19.59 -15.59
CA GLU A 361 -9.86 -19.73 -16.95
C GLU A 361 -9.64 -21.15 -17.49
N TRP A 362 -8.43 -21.70 -17.37
CA TRP A 362 -8.10 -23.04 -17.82
C TRP A 362 -8.99 -24.12 -17.14
N LYS A 363 -9.20 -23.96 -15.83
CA LYS A 363 -9.90 -24.94 -15.01
C LYS A 363 -11.44 -24.84 -15.12
N THR A 364 -11.98 -23.64 -15.27
CA THR A 364 -13.44 -23.39 -15.19
C THR A 364 -14.06 -22.97 -16.52
N GLY A 365 -13.26 -22.58 -17.49
CA GLY A 365 -13.71 -22.01 -18.76
C GLY A 365 -14.11 -20.54 -18.66
N TYR A 366 -14.13 -19.95 -17.45
CA TYR A 366 -14.50 -18.55 -17.23
C TYR A 366 -13.28 -17.71 -16.88
N ARG A 367 -13.08 -16.61 -17.62
CA ARG A 367 -12.08 -15.61 -17.29
C ARG A 367 -12.67 -14.57 -16.33
N THR A 368 -12.25 -14.63 -15.06
CA THR A 368 -12.80 -13.81 -13.97
C THR A 368 -11.80 -12.76 -13.46
N GLU A 369 -11.15 -12.05 -14.38
CA GLU A 369 -10.08 -11.10 -14.06
C GLU A 369 -10.51 -9.98 -13.10
N GLY A 370 -11.67 -9.38 -13.35
CA GLY A 370 -12.25 -8.34 -12.50
C GLY A 370 -12.53 -8.84 -11.07
N LEU A 371 -13.15 -10.03 -10.94
CA LEU A 371 -13.45 -10.64 -9.64
C LEU A 371 -12.18 -11.01 -8.86
N VAL A 372 -11.16 -11.58 -9.52
CA VAL A 372 -9.86 -11.91 -8.91
C VAL A 372 -9.22 -10.66 -8.32
N ASN A 373 -9.10 -9.59 -9.11
CA ASN A 373 -8.47 -8.36 -8.66
C ASN A 373 -9.28 -7.66 -7.57
N SER A 374 -10.60 -7.61 -7.67
CA SER A 374 -11.46 -7.00 -6.64
C SER A 374 -11.38 -7.76 -5.32
N ALA A 375 -11.38 -9.08 -5.36
CA ALA A 375 -11.27 -9.89 -4.15
C ALA A 375 -9.88 -9.81 -3.52
N CYS A 376 -8.80 -9.72 -4.32
CA CYS A 376 -7.46 -9.44 -3.82
C CYS A 376 -7.39 -8.04 -3.17
N SER A 377 -8.02 -7.04 -3.79
CA SER A 377 -8.11 -5.68 -3.23
C SER A 377 -8.85 -5.67 -1.89
N PHE A 378 -9.96 -6.40 -1.79
CA PHE A 378 -10.68 -6.57 -0.54
C PHE A 378 -9.83 -7.28 0.52
N GLY A 379 -9.10 -8.34 0.13
CA GLY A 379 -8.19 -9.08 1.02
C GLY A 379 -7.12 -8.18 1.63
N TYR A 380 -6.42 -7.38 0.84
CA TYR A 380 -5.38 -6.50 1.38
C TYR A 380 -5.94 -5.37 2.25
N LYS A 381 -7.13 -4.81 1.93
CA LYS A 381 -7.78 -3.79 2.77
C LYS A 381 -8.18 -4.35 4.14
N ILE A 382 -8.79 -5.54 4.16
CA ILE A 382 -9.11 -6.24 5.41
C ILE A 382 -7.83 -6.54 6.20
N GLY A 383 -6.81 -7.09 5.55
CA GLY A 383 -5.52 -7.37 6.19
C GLY A 383 -4.95 -6.13 6.87
N ASN A 384 -4.93 -5.01 6.17
CA ASN A 384 -4.45 -3.73 6.71
C ASN A 384 -5.27 -3.24 7.90
N GLY A 385 -6.61 -3.34 7.83
CA GLY A 385 -7.51 -2.96 8.93
C GLY A 385 -7.33 -3.83 10.17
N ILE A 386 -7.30 -5.15 9.99
CA ILE A 386 -7.06 -6.10 11.09
C ILE A 386 -5.66 -5.86 11.69
N GLY A 387 -4.65 -5.60 10.87
CA GLY A 387 -3.29 -5.30 11.34
C GLY A 387 -3.24 -4.05 12.21
N SER A 388 -3.93 -2.97 11.83
CA SER A 388 -4.02 -1.75 12.64
C SER A 388 -4.67 -2.01 14.01
N ALA A 389 -5.78 -2.77 14.03
CA ALA A 389 -6.45 -3.15 15.27
C ALA A 389 -5.58 -4.07 16.14
N LEU A 390 -4.91 -5.04 15.51
CA LEU A 390 -4.04 -5.99 16.21
C LEU A 390 -2.86 -5.26 16.89
N LEU A 391 -2.24 -4.30 16.22
CA LEU A 391 -1.20 -3.46 16.80
C LEU A 391 -1.72 -2.73 18.04
N GLY A 392 -2.86 -2.03 17.92
CA GLY A 392 -3.46 -1.32 19.05
C GLY A 392 -3.80 -2.24 20.22
N MET A 393 -4.39 -3.40 19.94
CA MET A 393 -4.77 -4.39 20.95
C MET A 393 -3.53 -4.97 21.68
N ILE A 394 -2.48 -5.32 20.95
CA ILE A 394 -1.26 -5.90 21.54
C ILE A 394 -0.55 -4.88 22.43
N LEU A 395 -0.46 -3.62 21.99
CA LEU A 395 0.11 -2.54 22.81
C LEU A 395 -0.69 -2.30 24.08
N GLU A 396 -2.01 -2.27 24.01
CA GLU A 396 -2.91 -2.09 25.17
C GLU A 396 -2.78 -3.25 26.17
N ILE A 397 -2.83 -4.51 25.69
CA ILE A 397 -2.64 -5.71 26.53
C ILE A 397 -1.24 -5.71 27.17
N GLY A 398 -0.22 -5.25 26.44
CA GLY A 398 1.14 -5.08 26.95
C GLY A 398 1.27 -3.99 28.01
N GLY A 399 0.26 -3.15 28.19
CA GLY A 399 0.28 -2.03 29.13
C GLY A 399 1.16 -0.87 28.67
N TYR A 400 1.18 -0.60 27.35
CA TYR A 400 1.92 0.54 26.78
C TYR A 400 1.32 1.87 27.26
N VAL A 401 2.17 2.76 27.76
CA VAL A 401 1.79 4.11 28.21
C VAL A 401 2.61 5.13 27.42
N GLY A 402 1.97 5.94 26.58
CA GLY A 402 2.62 6.88 25.67
C GLY A 402 3.58 7.89 26.31
N ASP A 403 3.32 8.29 27.56
CA ASP A 403 4.11 9.29 28.29
C ASP A 403 5.14 8.71 29.27
N ALA A 404 5.18 7.39 29.42
CA ALA A 404 6.08 6.79 30.39
C ALA A 404 7.54 7.03 29.97
N ALA A 405 8.35 7.57 30.89
CA ALA A 405 9.78 7.75 30.65
C ALA A 405 10.49 6.39 30.48
N VAL A 406 9.96 5.34 31.10
CA VAL A 406 10.41 3.94 30.96
C VAL A 406 9.19 3.07 30.84
N GLN A 407 9.13 2.26 29.81
CA GLN A 407 8.05 1.30 29.59
C GLN A 407 8.22 0.05 30.47
N SER A 408 7.10 -0.59 30.81
CA SER A 408 7.13 -1.88 31.48
C SER A 408 7.76 -2.98 30.61
N ALA A 409 8.32 -4.02 31.22
CA ALA A 409 8.86 -5.17 30.48
C ALA A 409 7.81 -5.84 29.58
N SER A 410 6.53 -5.83 29.99
CA SER A 410 5.41 -6.34 29.20
C SER A 410 5.15 -5.47 27.98
N ALA A 411 5.19 -4.13 28.12
CA ALA A 411 5.02 -3.21 26.99
C ALA A 411 6.17 -3.35 25.97
N LEU A 412 7.42 -3.43 26.44
CA LEU A 412 8.57 -3.65 25.54
C LEU A 412 8.44 -4.96 24.77
N ARG A 413 8.02 -6.04 25.44
CA ARG A 413 7.79 -7.34 24.80
C ARG A 413 6.65 -7.29 23.77
N SER A 414 5.59 -6.53 24.03
CA SER A 414 4.50 -6.35 23.06
C SER A 414 4.94 -5.58 21.83
N ILE A 415 5.80 -4.57 21.98
CA ILE A 415 6.43 -3.85 20.84
C ILE A 415 7.30 -4.81 20.02
N GLU A 416 8.14 -5.62 20.69
CA GLU A 416 8.99 -6.62 20.03
C GLU A 416 8.14 -7.65 19.26
N VAL A 417 7.05 -8.14 19.85
CA VAL A 417 6.13 -9.07 19.19
C VAL A 417 5.55 -8.45 17.92
N CYS A 418 5.09 -7.21 17.98
CA CYS A 418 4.52 -6.51 16.82
C CYS A 418 5.56 -6.25 15.73
N PHE A 419 6.76 -5.84 16.11
CA PHE A 419 7.78 -5.43 15.14
C PHE A 419 8.58 -6.59 14.55
N VAL A 420 8.89 -7.63 15.34
CA VAL A 420 9.76 -8.74 14.94
C VAL A 420 8.99 -10.05 14.73
N TRP A 421 8.25 -10.51 15.74
CA TRP A 421 7.73 -11.88 15.76
C TRP A 421 6.50 -12.07 14.87
N ILE A 422 5.58 -11.10 14.78
CA ILE A 422 4.45 -11.16 13.86
C ILE A 422 4.92 -11.20 12.40
N PRO A 423 5.83 -10.31 11.93
CA PRO A 423 6.40 -10.43 10.60
C PRO A 423 7.03 -11.80 10.32
N ILE A 424 7.85 -12.30 11.25
CA ILE A 424 8.47 -13.64 11.09
C ILE A 424 7.41 -14.72 10.93
N ALA A 425 6.37 -14.71 11.77
CA ALA A 425 5.29 -15.70 11.68
C ALA A 425 4.58 -15.64 10.32
N VAL A 426 4.30 -14.44 9.80
CA VAL A 426 3.69 -14.27 8.47
C VAL A 426 4.63 -14.75 7.36
N TYR A 427 5.92 -14.45 7.42
CA TYR A 427 6.89 -14.93 6.44
C TYR A 427 7.03 -16.45 6.46
N VAL A 428 7.02 -17.07 7.63
CA VAL A 428 7.01 -18.55 7.78
C VAL A 428 5.72 -19.14 7.19
N CYS A 429 4.55 -18.55 7.46
CA CYS A 429 3.30 -18.96 6.83
C CYS A 429 3.39 -18.83 5.30
N GLY A 430 4.01 -17.77 4.80
CA GLY A 430 4.26 -17.58 3.37
C GLY A 430 5.13 -18.69 2.78
N LEU A 431 6.20 -19.08 3.44
CA LEU A 431 7.07 -20.18 3.01
C LEU A 431 6.30 -21.52 2.98
N ILE A 432 5.42 -21.76 3.96
CA ILE A 432 4.56 -22.96 4.00
C ILE A 432 3.61 -22.94 2.80
N ILE A 433 2.97 -21.81 2.51
CA ILE A 433 2.07 -21.65 1.35
C ILE A 433 2.86 -21.92 0.05
N MET A 434 4.08 -21.36 -0.08
CA MET A 434 4.92 -21.56 -1.26
C MET A 434 5.33 -23.03 -1.45
N LYS A 435 5.43 -23.83 -0.39
CA LYS A 435 5.69 -25.28 -0.53
C LYS A 435 4.58 -25.98 -1.33
N PHE A 436 3.33 -25.56 -1.15
CA PHE A 436 2.16 -26.09 -1.86
C PHE A 436 1.91 -25.43 -3.23
N TRP A 437 2.61 -24.34 -3.54
CA TRP A 437 2.52 -23.68 -4.83
C TRP A 437 3.22 -24.47 -5.92
N LYS A 438 2.48 -25.00 -6.87
CA LYS A 438 2.98 -25.79 -8.01
C LYS A 438 2.71 -25.14 -9.37
N LEU A 439 2.02 -23.99 -9.37
CA LEU A 439 1.53 -23.34 -10.58
C LEU A 439 2.65 -23.02 -11.57
N ASP A 440 3.83 -22.59 -11.13
CA ASP A 440 4.97 -22.29 -12.01
C ASP A 440 5.36 -23.47 -12.91
N LYS A 441 5.19 -24.71 -12.43
CA LYS A 441 5.49 -25.93 -13.21
C LYS A 441 4.35 -26.26 -14.18
N GLU A 442 3.10 -26.01 -13.79
CA GLU A 442 1.89 -26.30 -14.59
C GLU A 442 1.63 -25.18 -15.63
N PHE A 443 2.17 -23.98 -15.42
CA PHE A 443 1.84 -22.78 -16.16
C PHE A 443 2.15 -22.84 -17.67
N PRO A 444 3.29 -23.39 -18.14
CA PRO A 444 3.56 -23.51 -19.58
C PRO A 444 2.50 -24.33 -20.31
N GLN A 445 2.04 -25.43 -19.71
CA GLN A 445 1.00 -26.27 -20.29
C GLN A 445 -0.36 -25.56 -20.28
N ILE A 446 -0.71 -24.89 -19.19
CA ILE A 446 -1.96 -24.10 -19.08
C ILE A 446 -2.04 -23.07 -20.21
N ILE A 447 -0.97 -22.33 -20.45
CA ILE A 447 -0.93 -21.33 -21.53
C ILE A 447 -1.03 -21.98 -22.92
N ALA A 448 -0.39 -23.15 -23.15
CA ALA A 448 -0.51 -23.88 -24.40
C ALA A 448 -1.95 -24.35 -24.64
N ASP A 449 -2.60 -24.90 -23.62
CA ASP A 449 -4.00 -25.38 -23.69
C ASP A 449 -4.97 -24.22 -23.96
N LEU A 450 -4.79 -23.08 -23.28
CA LEU A 450 -5.61 -21.86 -23.49
C LEU A 450 -5.49 -21.33 -24.93
N LYS A 451 -4.26 -21.27 -25.46
CA LYS A 451 -4.02 -20.88 -26.86
C LYS A 451 -4.69 -21.83 -27.85
N ALA A 452 -4.61 -23.15 -27.61
CA ALA A 452 -5.27 -24.15 -28.45
C ALA A 452 -6.80 -24.04 -28.43
N ARG A 453 -7.39 -23.56 -27.30
CA ARG A 453 -8.84 -23.29 -27.21
C ARG A 453 -9.25 -22.03 -27.99
N GLN A 454 -8.39 -21.02 -28.07
CA GLN A 454 -8.65 -19.76 -28.80
C GLN A 454 -8.52 -19.90 -30.31
N THR A 455 -7.86 -20.96 -30.80
CA THR A 455 -7.67 -21.25 -32.23
C THR A 455 -8.76 -22.19 -32.79
N LYS A 456 -9.63 -22.73 -31.96
CA LYS A 456 -10.82 -23.48 -32.34
C LYS A 456 -12.06 -22.61 -32.31
#